data_fae00f08dfd04ee1b33a32b6b27ea462
#
_entry.id   fae00f08dfd04ee1b33a32b6b27ea462
#
_cell.length_a   1.000
_cell.length_b   1.000
_cell.length_c   1.000
_cell.angle_alpha   90.00
_cell.angle_beta   90.00
_cell.angle_gamma   90.00
#
_symmetry.space_group_name_H-M   'P 1'
#
loop_
_entity.id
_entity.type
_entity.pdbx_description
1 polymer ?
#
loop_
_entity_poly.entity_id
_entity_poly.type
_entity_poly.pdbx_seq_one_letter_code
_entity_poly.pdbx_strand_id
1 'polypeptide(L)'
;MGWSGNYCTKPATRKEQAELLLQRFYDDGYTLPTRVLKHRLIGSVWYAKVETTREDGSVLRWIAVCLVRWEDGMLLRKMMDNSMEPYADDCPTSWFSDVPVAGRFDQEWRDRCHARQDRHRHTMRHIRNLEAGDSVRFSTKYDDADVWIYTGIPWLFRKTPGGNACRLRNWRKHLIEIKPHNTQDTNMITQHTRKEVAHA
;
A
#
# COMPACT_ATOMS: atom_id res chain seq x y z
N MET A 1 -2.10 21.48 -10.23
CA MET A 1 -2.28 21.92 -8.81
C MET A 1 -0.92 21.99 -8.13
N GLY A 2 -0.62 23.10 -7.43
CA GLY A 2 0.65 23.32 -6.74
C GLY A 2 0.64 22.86 -5.28
N TRP A 3 1.80 22.93 -4.64
CA TRP A 3 1.91 22.77 -3.20
C TRP A 3 1.47 24.06 -2.50
N SER A 4 0.69 23.91 -1.43
CA SER A 4 0.36 24.97 -0.48
C SER A 4 1.13 24.73 0.82
N GLY A 5 1.71 25.78 1.41
CA GLY A 5 2.50 25.69 2.63
C GLY A 5 1.99 26.65 3.71
N ASN A 6 1.97 26.18 4.96
CA ASN A 6 1.63 26.97 6.11
C ASN A 6 2.60 26.69 7.25
N TYR A 7 3.16 27.73 7.86
CA TYR A 7 3.90 27.57 9.10
C TYR A 7 2.93 27.22 10.23
N CYS A 8 3.14 26.09 10.87
CA CYS A 8 2.39 25.67 12.04
C CYS A 8 3.14 24.58 12.81
N THR A 9 2.94 24.56 14.12
CA THR A 9 3.48 23.47 14.94
C THR A 9 2.81 22.16 14.54
N LYS A 10 3.62 21.14 14.29
CA LYS A 10 3.11 19.79 13.99
C LYS A 10 2.37 19.25 15.22
N PRO A 11 1.09 18.93 15.12
CA PRO A 11 0.34 18.36 16.23
C PRO A 11 0.91 17.01 16.69
N ALA A 12 0.81 16.74 17.99
CA ALA A 12 1.36 15.53 18.60
C ALA A 12 0.61 14.27 18.17
N THR A 13 -0.70 14.35 18.07
CA THR A 13 -1.55 13.19 17.75
C THR A 13 -1.98 13.16 16.29
N ARG A 14 -2.24 11.96 15.79
CA ARG A 14 -2.79 11.76 14.43
C ARG A 14 -4.17 12.38 14.25
N LYS A 15 -4.96 12.41 15.32
CA LYS A 15 -6.29 13.02 15.32
C LYS A 15 -6.19 14.53 15.11
N GLU A 16 -5.38 15.21 15.91
CA GLU A 16 -5.13 16.66 15.79
C GLU A 16 -4.54 17.02 14.42
N GLN A 17 -3.63 16.17 13.88
CA GLN A 17 -3.10 16.37 12.53
C GLN A 17 -4.21 16.27 11.47
N ALA A 18 -5.15 15.35 11.61
CA ALA A 18 -6.28 15.22 10.70
C ALA A 18 -7.25 16.41 10.81
N GLU A 19 -7.52 16.86 12.03
CA GLU A 19 -8.36 18.05 12.29
C GLU A 19 -7.73 19.32 11.69
N LEU A 20 -6.42 19.51 11.87
CA LEU A 20 -5.68 20.62 11.27
C LEU A 20 -5.72 20.56 9.74
N LEU A 21 -5.49 19.40 9.14
CA LEU A 21 -5.56 19.23 7.70
C LEU A 21 -6.95 19.52 7.16
N LEU A 22 -7.98 19.06 7.87
CA LEU A 22 -9.35 19.34 7.52
C LEU A 22 -9.67 20.83 7.57
N GLN A 23 -9.31 21.49 8.64
CA GLN A 23 -9.48 22.93 8.80
C GLN A 23 -8.80 23.68 7.65
N ARG A 24 -7.54 23.35 7.33
CA ARG A 24 -6.80 23.97 6.24
C ARG A 24 -7.34 23.65 4.85
N PHE A 25 -7.98 22.51 4.70
CA PHE A 25 -8.65 22.13 3.46
C PHE A 25 -9.87 22.99 3.19
N TYR A 26 -10.59 23.41 4.26
CA TYR A 26 -11.81 24.22 4.19
C TYR A 26 -11.55 25.73 4.21
N ASP A 27 -10.44 26.19 4.80
CA ASP A 27 -10.04 27.60 4.76
C ASP A 27 -9.87 28.11 3.30
N ASP A 28 -9.73 27.21 2.34
CA ASP A 28 -9.58 27.53 0.91
C ASP A 28 -10.92 27.72 0.17
N GLY A 29 -12.05 27.87 0.85
CA GLY A 29 -13.30 28.31 0.22
C GLY A 29 -14.55 27.47 0.41
N TYR A 30 -14.51 26.45 1.27
CA TYR A 30 -15.72 25.69 1.60
C TYR A 30 -16.46 26.31 2.78
N THR A 31 -17.62 26.93 2.51
CA THR A 31 -18.47 27.59 3.52
C THR A 31 -19.52 26.66 4.14
N LEU A 32 -19.68 25.45 3.60
CA LEU A 32 -20.73 24.53 4.03
C LEU A 32 -20.31 23.69 5.26
N PRO A 33 -21.24 23.43 6.18
CA PRO A 33 -20.98 22.58 7.34
C PRO A 33 -20.47 21.20 6.92
N THR A 34 -19.28 20.87 7.39
CA THR A 34 -18.61 19.65 6.96
C THR A 34 -17.99 18.93 8.15
N ARG A 35 -18.06 17.60 8.14
CA ARG A 35 -17.46 16.75 9.17
C ARG A 35 -16.68 15.59 8.58
N VAL A 36 -15.58 15.23 9.23
CA VAL A 36 -14.85 14.01 8.94
C VAL A 36 -15.52 12.84 9.61
N LEU A 37 -15.93 11.86 8.83
CA LEU A 37 -16.49 10.60 9.32
C LEU A 37 -15.39 9.59 9.67
N LYS A 38 -14.37 9.51 8.81
CA LYS A 38 -13.21 8.63 8.97
C LYS A 38 -11.98 9.30 8.36
N HIS A 39 -10.82 9.04 8.92
CA HIS A 39 -9.56 9.50 8.33
C HIS A 39 -8.45 8.46 8.47
N ARG A 40 -7.47 8.50 7.58
CA ARG A 40 -6.30 7.65 7.61
C ARG A 40 -5.11 8.31 6.90
N LEU A 41 -3.94 8.24 7.52
CA LEU A 41 -2.67 8.60 6.90
C LEU A 41 -1.93 7.32 6.52
N ILE A 42 -1.64 7.16 5.23
CA ILE A 42 -0.89 6.03 4.68
C ILE A 42 0.33 6.60 3.94
N GLY A 43 1.52 6.33 4.45
CA GLY A 43 2.72 7.01 3.97
C GLY A 43 2.62 8.52 4.21
N SER A 44 2.68 9.29 3.12
CA SER A 44 2.47 10.74 3.10
C SER A 44 1.09 11.17 2.58
N VAL A 45 0.20 10.22 2.28
CA VAL A 45 -1.14 10.52 1.76
C VAL A 45 -2.17 10.42 2.87
N TRP A 46 -2.86 11.52 3.09
CA TRP A 46 -3.99 11.59 4.01
C TRP A 46 -5.29 11.40 3.24
N TYR A 47 -6.10 10.48 3.70
CA TYR A 47 -7.44 10.21 3.20
C TYR A 47 -8.45 10.56 4.27
N ALA A 48 -9.57 11.16 3.87
CA ALA A 48 -10.72 11.35 4.76
C ALA A 48 -12.02 11.08 4.01
N LYS A 49 -12.91 10.34 4.67
CA LYS A 49 -14.31 10.26 4.28
C LYS A 49 -15.03 11.41 4.94
N VAL A 50 -15.62 12.25 4.14
CA VAL A 50 -16.17 13.55 4.56
C VAL A 50 -17.65 13.60 4.23
N GLU A 51 -18.41 14.26 5.09
CA GLU A 51 -19.82 14.55 4.90
C GLU A 51 -20.04 16.06 4.94
N THR A 52 -20.68 16.60 3.91
CA THR A 52 -21.02 18.01 3.79
C THR A 52 -22.53 18.15 3.73
N THR A 53 -23.11 19.02 4.56
CA THR A 53 -24.53 19.37 4.51
C THR A 53 -24.70 20.57 3.60
N ARG A 54 -25.54 20.44 2.56
CA ARG A 54 -25.85 21.52 1.63
C ARG A 54 -26.93 22.45 2.20
N GLU A 55 -27.12 23.60 1.56
CA GLU A 55 -28.12 24.60 1.95
C GLU A 55 -29.55 24.05 1.91
N ASP A 56 -29.83 23.12 1.00
CA ASP A 56 -31.12 22.44 0.88
C ASP A 56 -31.33 21.32 1.92
N GLY A 57 -30.39 21.14 2.86
CA GLY A 57 -30.41 20.11 3.88
C GLY A 57 -29.96 18.72 3.37
N SER A 58 -29.67 18.58 2.09
CA SER A 58 -29.14 17.32 1.55
C SER A 58 -27.71 17.06 2.01
N VAL A 59 -27.34 15.79 2.11
CA VAL A 59 -26.03 15.36 2.59
C VAL A 59 -25.23 14.78 1.43
N LEU A 60 -24.06 15.34 1.20
CA LEU A 60 -23.08 14.84 0.24
C LEU A 60 -21.92 14.16 0.98
N ARG A 61 -21.61 12.92 0.61
CA ARG A 61 -20.41 12.21 1.07
C ARG A 61 -19.39 12.14 -0.04
N TRP A 62 -18.13 12.35 0.33
CA TRP A 62 -17.03 12.35 -0.62
C TRP A 62 -15.71 11.95 0.06
N ILE A 63 -14.68 11.67 -0.72
CA ILE A 63 -13.34 11.33 -0.22
C ILE A 63 -12.40 12.50 -0.48
N ALA A 64 -11.85 13.05 0.60
CA ALA A 64 -10.75 14.00 0.52
C ALA A 64 -9.43 13.23 0.45
N VAL A 65 -8.54 13.64 -0.45
CA VAL A 65 -7.20 13.08 -0.60
C VAL A 65 -6.18 14.21 -0.61
N CYS A 66 -5.21 14.13 0.29
CA CYS A 66 -4.22 15.18 0.45
C CYS A 66 -2.82 14.56 0.60
N LEU A 67 -1.87 14.96 -0.23
CA LEU A 67 -0.46 14.68 -0.02
C LEU A 67 0.07 15.63 1.03
N VAL A 68 0.71 15.07 2.06
CA VAL A 68 1.15 15.83 3.25
C VAL A 68 2.63 15.62 3.50
N ARG A 69 3.33 16.72 3.72
CA ARG A 69 4.73 16.74 4.06
C ARG A 69 4.98 17.77 5.17
N TRP A 70 5.77 17.38 6.15
CA TRP A 70 6.20 18.28 7.23
C TRP A 70 7.68 18.58 7.06
N GLU A 71 8.05 19.83 6.88
CA GLU A 71 9.42 20.28 6.74
C GLU A 71 9.62 21.56 7.57
N ASP A 72 10.60 21.54 8.47
CA ASP A 72 11.06 22.70 9.26
C ASP A 72 9.94 23.54 9.90
N GLY A 73 8.96 22.86 10.50
CA GLY A 73 7.80 23.53 11.11
C GLY A 73 6.75 24.02 10.11
N MET A 74 6.91 23.67 8.83
CA MET A 74 5.95 23.97 7.77
C MET A 74 5.13 22.73 7.42
N LEU A 75 3.82 22.88 7.36
CA LEU A 75 2.92 21.94 6.73
C LEU A 75 2.85 22.23 5.24
N LEU A 76 3.43 21.35 4.45
CA LEU A 76 3.27 21.34 3.00
C LEU A 76 2.16 20.37 2.64
N ARG A 77 1.19 20.82 1.86
CA ARG A 77 0.07 20.00 1.40
C ARG A 77 -0.21 20.22 -0.08
N LYS A 78 -0.65 19.17 -0.73
CA LYS A 78 -1.16 19.22 -2.10
C LYS A 78 -2.49 18.48 -2.10
N MET A 79 -3.57 19.18 -2.42
CA MET A 79 -4.85 18.55 -2.68
C MET A 79 -4.71 17.69 -3.92
N MET A 80 -5.20 16.50 -3.86
CA MET A 80 -5.19 15.58 -4.98
C MET A 80 -6.61 15.44 -5.48
N ASP A 81 -6.78 15.74 -6.74
CA ASP A 81 -7.94 15.27 -7.45
C ASP A 81 -7.83 13.73 -7.45
N ASN A 82 -8.77 13.06 -6.79
CA ASN A 82 -8.83 11.61 -6.67
C ASN A 82 -8.88 10.87 -8.02
N SER A 83 -8.92 11.60 -9.12
CA SER A 83 -8.89 11.06 -10.46
C SER A 83 -7.50 10.67 -10.98
N MET A 84 -6.39 11.18 -10.46
CA MET A 84 -5.21 11.28 -11.32
C MET A 84 -3.92 10.67 -10.77
N GLU A 85 -3.75 10.51 -9.47
CA GLU A 85 -2.42 10.23 -8.92
C GLU A 85 -2.28 8.78 -8.41
N PRO A 86 -1.41 7.95 -9.04
CA PRO A 86 -1.26 6.54 -8.67
C PRO A 86 -0.87 6.29 -7.21
N TYR A 87 -0.18 7.22 -6.56
CA TYR A 87 0.18 7.08 -5.15
C TYR A 87 -1.00 7.31 -4.18
N ALA A 88 -2.15 7.76 -4.67
CA ALA A 88 -3.40 7.83 -3.91
C ALA A 88 -4.22 6.52 -3.94
N ASP A 89 -3.71 5.46 -4.52
CA ASP A 89 -4.44 4.20 -4.71
C ASP A 89 -4.52 3.32 -3.45
N ASP A 90 -4.02 3.79 -2.30
CA ASP A 90 -4.10 3.10 -1.01
C ASP A 90 -5.34 3.46 -0.17
N CYS A 91 -6.30 4.21 -0.74
CA CYS A 91 -7.54 4.56 -0.06
C CYS A 91 -8.32 3.29 0.34
N PRO A 92 -8.85 3.21 1.59
CA PRO A 92 -9.64 2.07 2.01
C PRO A 92 -10.92 1.90 1.18
N THR A 93 -11.03 0.83 0.41
CA THR A 93 -12.16 0.60 -0.51
C THR A 93 -13.50 0.44 0.20
N SER A 94 -13.50 0.02 1.48
CA SER A 94 -14.71 -0.03 2.31
C SER A 94 -15.35 1.34 2.56
N TRP A 95 -14.68 2.45 2.17
CA TRP A 95 -15.23 3.79 2.32
C TRP A 95 -16.09 4.20 1.12
N PHE A 96 -15.98 3.50 0.00
CA PHE A 96 -16.68 3.85 -1.24
C PHE A 96 -18.16 3.47 -1.24
N SER A 97 -18.61 2.56 -0.36
CA SER A 97 -19.94 1.96 -0.42
C SER A 97 -21.12 2.95 -0.37
N ASP A 98 -20.93 4.09 0.28
CA ASP A 98 -21.95 5.14 0.48
C ASP A 98 -21.46 6.52 0.04
N VAL A 99 -20.46 6.56 -0.81
CA VAL A 99 -19.93 7.75 -1.47
C VAL A 99 -20.30 7.67 -2.95
N PRO A 100 -21.10 8.57 -3.48
CA PRO A 100 -21.45 8.56 -4.89
C PRO A 100 -20.23 8.72 -5.79
N VAL A 101 -20.25 8.10 -6.94
CA VAL A 101 -19.20 8.26 -7.95
C VAL A 101 -19.36 9.63 -8.61
N ALA A 102 -18.30 10.45 -8.56
CA ALA A 102 -18.34 11.80 -9.10
C ALA A 102 -18.16 11.86 -10.63
N GLY A 103 -17.73 10.76 -11.26
CA GLY A 103 -17.53 10.67 -12.70
C GLY A 103 -16.55 9.58 -13.10
N ARG A 104 -16.20 9.54 -14.40
CA ARG A 104 -15.34 8.51 -14.97
C ARG A 104 -13.99 8.40 -14.24
N PHE A 105 -13.33 9.51 -14.00
CA PHE A 105 -12.01 9.51 -13.35
C PHE A 105 -12.05 9.02 -11.91
N ASP A 106 -13.11 9.36 -11.16
CA ASP A 106 -13.32 8.83 -9.81
C ASP A 106 -13.52 7.32 -9.84
N GLN A 107 -14.30 6.81 -10.81
CA GLN A 107 -14.46 5.37 -10.98
C GLN A 107 -13.13 4.67 -11.29
N GLU A 108 -12.35 5.18 -12.25
CA GLU A 108 -11.04 4.65 -12.59
C GLU A 108 -10.07 4.63 -11.39
N TRP A 109 -10.10 5.67 -10.56
CA TRP A 109 -9.31 5.70 -9.32
C TRP A 109 -9.78 4.65 -8.31
N ARG A 110 -11.10 4.48 -8.10
CA ARG A 110 -11.65 3.44 -7.22
C ARG A 110 -11.27 2.04 -7.69
N ASP A 111 -11.30 1.80 -8.98
CA ASP A 111 -10.89 0.52 -9.58
C ASP A 111 -9.40 0.24 -9.31
N ARG A 112 -8.54 1.26 -9.42
CA ARG A 112 -7.12 1.14 -9.03
C ARG A 112 -6.94 0.85 -7.54
N CYS A 113 -7.71 1.50 -6.67
CA CYS A 113 -7.71 1.23 -5.23
C CYS A 113 -8.11 -0.23 -4.92
N HIS A 114 -9.16 -0.73 -5.57
CA HIS A 114 -9.57 -2.13 -5.45
C HIS A 114 -8.47 -3.08 -5.93
N ALA A 115 -7.95 -2.86 -7.14
CA ALA A 115 -6.88 -3.68 -7.71
C ALA A 115 -5.63 -3.69 -6.81
N ARG A 116 -5.27 -2.55 -6.21
CA ARG A 116 -4.14 -2.47 -5.29
C ARG A 116 -4.38 -3.24 -4.00
N GLN A 117 -5.57 -3.15 -3.41
CA GLN A 117 -5.91 -3.91 -2.20
C GLN A 117 -6.02 -5.41 -2.48
N ASP A 118 -6.53 -5.80 -3.64
CA ASP A 118 -6.58 -7.20 -4.05
C ASP A 118 -5.18 -7.79 -4.23
N ARG A 119 -4.29 -7.07 -4.92
CA ARG A 119 -2.87 -7.46 -5.01
C ARG A 119 -2.25 -7.60 -3.63
N HIS A 120 -2.49 -6.64 -2.72
CA HIS A 120 -1.96 -6.72 -1.37
C HIS A 120 -2.52 -7.94 -0.60
N ARG A 121 -3.82 -8.20 -0.68
CA ARG A 121 -4.45 -9.38 -0.06
C ARG A 121 -3.90 -10.68 -0.62
N HIS A 122 -3.75 -10.76 -1.93
CA HIS A 122 -3.15 -11.90 -2.62
C HIS A 122 -1.71 -12.13 -2.16
N THR A 123 -0.88 -11.10 -2.19
CA THR A 123 0.50 -11.15 -1.69
C THR A 123 0.58 -11.60 -0.23
N MET A 124 -0.28 -11.04 0.64
CA MET A 124 -0.30 -11.42 2.07
C MET A 124 -0.74 -12.86 2.29
N ARG A 125 -1.63 -13.40 1.44
CA ARG A 125 -2.00 -14.83 1.47
C ARG A 125 -0.83 -15.70 1.09
N HIS A 126 -0.13 -15.38 0.01
CA HIS A 126 1.08 -16.12 -0.41
C HIS A 126 2.19 -16.04 0.64
N ILE A 127 2.39 -14.88 1.26
CA ILE A 127 3.37 -14.73 2.36
C ILE A 127 3.07 -15.67 3.54
N ARG A 128 1.81 -15.90 3.86
CA ARG A 128 1.43 -16.83 4.96
C ARG A 128 1.73 -18.28 4.62
N ASN A 129 1.67 -18.61 3.35
CA ASN A 129 1.89 -19.95 2.84
C ASN A 129 3.29 -20.14 2.26
N LEU A 130 4.22 -19.22 2.55
CA LEU A 130 5.59 -19.25 2.06
C LEU A 130 6.34 -20.41 2.73
N GLU A 131 6.88 -21.33 1.92
CA GLU A 131 7.60 -22.51 2.36
C GLU A 131 9.11 -22.39 2.09
N ALA A 132 9.92 -23.13 2.84
CA ALA A 132 11.36 -23.16 2.62
C ALA A 132 11.67 -23.66 1.20
N GLY A 133 12.48 -22.92 0.47
CA GLY A 133 12.77 -23.20 -0.94
C GLY A 133 12.02 -22.32 -1.93
N ASP A 134 10.93 -21.67 -1.53
CA ASP A 134 10.21 -20.75 -2.40
C ASP A 134 11.10 -19.61 -2.87
N SER A 135 10.99 -19.29 -4.15
CA SER A 135 11.69 -18.18 -4.77
C SER A 135 10.90 -16.89 -4.63
N VAL A 136 11.57 -15.83 -4.24
CA VAL A 136 10.96 -14.49 -4.03
C VAL A 136 11.76 -13.42 -4.76
N ARG A 137 11.07 -12.43 -5.29
CA ARG A 137 11.68 -11.21 -5.88
C ARG A 137 11.27 -9.99 -5.11
N PHE A 138 12.20 -9.08 -4.92
CA PHE A 138 12.01 -7.80 -4.24
C PHE A 138 12.19 -6.62 -5.18
N SER A 139 11.71 -5.44 -4.79
CA SER A 139 11.93 -4.19 -5.52
C SER A 139 13.35 -3.66 -5.30
N THR A 140 13.73 -2.66 -6.10
CA THR A 140 15.04 -2.01 -6.23
C THR A 140 15.90 -1.83 -4.98
N LYS A 141 15.27 -1.74 -3.81
CA LYS A 141 16.02 -1.62 -2.56
C LYS A 141 16.92 -2.82 -2.24
N TYR A 142 16.62 -3.99 -2.81
CA TYR A 142 17.35 -5.23 -2.55
C TYR A 142 17.93 -5.86 -3.82
N ASP A 143 18.12 -5.04 -4.87
CA ASP A 143 18.59 -5.54 -6.17
C ASP A 143 17.53 -6.38 -6.89
N ASP A 144 16.67 -5.74 -7.69
CA ASP A 144 15.45 -6.35 -8.27
C ASP A 144 15.74 -7.42 -9.31
N ALA A 145 16.96 -7.51 -9.81
CA ALA A 145 17.35 -8.58 -10.72
C ALA A 145 17.53 -9.93 -10.02
N ASP A 146 17.68 -9.92 -8.70
CA ASP A 146 17.99 -11.13 -7.94
C ASP A 146 16.76 -11.88 -7.46
N VAL A 147 16.74 -13.17 -7.74
CA VAL A 147 15.82 -14.12 -7.13
C VAL A 147 16.40 -14.56 -5.80
N TRP A 148 15.63 -14.45 -4.76
CA TRP A 148 15.99 -14.87 -3.41
C TRP A 148 15.23 -16.14 -3.05
N ILE A 149 15.83 -17.01 -2.26
CA ILE A 149 15.23 -18.26 -1.77
C ILE A 149 14.89 -18.08 -0.30
N TYR A 150 13.64 -18.35 0.05
CA TYR A 150 13.19 -18.32 1.43
C TYR A 150 13.74 -19.53 2.20
N THR A 151 14.25 -19.31 3.41
CA THR A 151 14.88 -20.35 4.22
C THR A 151 13.94 -21.11 5.15
N GLY A 152 12.66 -20.73 5.21
CA GLY A 152 11.71 -21.21 6.22
C GLY A 152 11.73 -20.40 7.52
N ILE A 153 12.71 -19.54 7.71
CA ILE A 153 12.81 -18.65 8.88
C ILE A 153 12.35 -17.25 8.48
N PRO A 154 11.40 -16.62 9.17
CA PRO A 154 10.95 -15.27 8.87
C PRO A 154 12.13 -14.31 8.71
N TRP A 155 12.08 -13.44 7.66
CA TRP A 155 13.11 -12.44 7.29
C TRP A 155 14.48 -12.99 6.86
N LEU A 156 14.69 -14.31 6.76
CA LEU A 156 15.96 -14.89 6.36
C LEU A 156 15.86 -15.48 4.94
N PHE A 157 16.71 -14.98 4.03
CA PHE A 157 16.74 -15.35 2.62
C PHE A 157 18.16 -15.62 2.16
N ARG A 158 18.34 -16.40 1.09
CA ARG A 158 19.62 -16.67 0.44
C ARG A 158 19.53 -16.42 -1.06
N LYS A 159 20.63 -16.02 -1.71
CA LYS A 159 20.67 -15.80 -3.17
C LYS A 159 20.83 -17.12 -3.95
N THR A 160 21.51 -18.09 -3.38
CA THR A 160 21.76 -19.39 -4.02
C THR A 160 21.45 -20.54 -3.06
N PRO A 161 21.07 -21.74 -3.56
CA PRO A 161 20.96 -22.92 -2.74
C PRO A 161 22.29 -23.19 -2.01
N GLY A 162 22.24 -23.40 -0.70
CA GLY A 162 23.45 -23.61 0.12
C GLY A 162 24.27 -22.35 0.42
N GLY A 163 23.96 -21.20 -0.17
CA GLY A 163 24.64 -19.94 0.11
C GLY A 163 24.31 -19.35 1.48
N ASN A 164 25.10 -18.37 1.88
CA ASN A 164 24.88 -17.64 3.13
C ASN A 164 23.52 -16.95 3.15
N ALA A 165 22.81 -17.09 4.27
CA ALA A 165 21.52 -16.45 4.43
C ALA A 165 21.68 -15.02 4.93
N CYS A 166 20.92 -14.11 4.35
CA CYS A 166 20.88 -12.68 4.67
C CYS A 166 19.56 -12.31 5.34
N ARG A 167 19.63 -11.43 6.34
CA ARG A 167 18.45 -10.90 7.02
C ARG A 167 17.92 -9.68 6.28
N LEU A 168 16.74 -9.80 5.68
CA LEU A 168 16.07 -8.71 4.98
C LEU A 168 15.00 -8.08 5.89
N ARG A 169 15.28 -6.88 6.41
CA ARG A 169 14.32 -6.12 7.24
C ARG A 169 13.24 -5.50 6.35
N ASN A 170 11.99 -5.54 6.81
CA ASN A 170 10.85 -4.95 6.08
C ASN A 170 10.60 -5.55 4.68
N TRP A 171 11.10 -6.73 4.38
CA TRP A 171 11.03 -7.40 3.08
C TRP A 171 9.62 -7.45 2.48
N ARG A 172 8.58 -7.62 3.31
CA ARG A 172 7.17 -7.67 2.87
C ARG A 172 6.73 -6.42 2.10
N LYS A 173 7.34 -5.26 2.40
CA LYS A 173 7.04 -3.99 1.71
C LYS A 173 7.65 -3.92 0.33
N HIS A 174 8.65 -4.72 0.05
CA HIS A 174 9.44 -4.73 -1.17
C HIS A 174 9.18 -5.97 -2.04
N LEU A 175 8.32 -6.87 -1.58
CA LEU A 175 8.00 -8.11 -2.29
C LEU A 175 7.24 -7.80 -3.59
N ILE A 176 7.76 -8.32 -4.71
CA ILE A 176 7.15 -8.22 -6.04
C ILE A 176 6.48 -9.54 -6.42
N GLU A 177 7.18 -10.66 -6.25
CA GLU A 177 6.76 -11.96 -6.76
C GLU A 177 7.16 -13.09 -5.82
N ILE A 178 6.32 -14.12 -5.76
CA ILE A 178 6.62 -15.40 -5.11
C ILE A 178 6.39 -16.51 -6.14
N LYS A 179 7.38 -17.37 -6.31
CA LYS A 179 7.26 -18.62 -7.08
C LYS A 179 7.44 -19.79 -6.13
N PRO A 180 6.41 -20.63 -5.96
CA PRO A 180 6.49 -21.83 -5.14
C PRO A 180 7.61 -22.75 -5.61
N HIS A 181 8.31 -23.35 -4.69
CA HIS A 181 9.24 -24.42 -4.98
C HIS A 181 8.47 -25.67 -5.41
N ASN A 182 8.62 -26.03 -6.66
CA ASN A 182 7.89 -27.18 -7.21
C ASN A 182 8.51 -28.47 -6.66
N THR A 183 7.91 -29.05 -5.65
CA THR A 183 8.38 -30.27 -4.97
C THR A 183 8.39 -31.49 -5.91
N GLN A 184 7.82 -31.41 -7.13
CA GLN A 184 7.81 -32.49 -8.08
C GLN A 184 9.18 -32.73 -8.76
N ASP A 185 10.00 -31.69 -8.90
CA ASP A 185 11.33 -31.85 -9.54
C ASP A 185 12.35 -32.57 -8.64
N THR A 186 12.17 -32.53 -7.34
CA THR A 186 13.07 -33.20 -6.39
C THR A 186 12.87 -34.71 -6.39
N ASN A 187 11.66 -35.22 -6.71
CA ASN A 187 11.39 -36.64 -6.77
C ASN A 187 11.94 -37.32 -8.04
N MET A 188 12.13 -36.58 -9.13
CA MET A 188 12.72 -37.15 -10.36
C MET A 188 14.24 -37.37 -10.19
N ILE A 189 14.93 -36.47 -9.53
CA ILE A 189 16.38 -36.58 -9.29
C ILE A 189 16.68 -37.76 -8.36
N THR A 190 15.84 -37.96 -7.33
CA THR A 190 16.04 -39.09 -6.39
C THR A 190 15.72 -40.46 -7.00
N GLN A 191 14.84 -40.52 -7.99
CA GLN A 191 14.52 -41.77 -8.69
C GLN A 191 15.59 -42.16 -9.72
N HIS A 192 16.25 -41.19 -10.34
CA HIS A 192 17.37 -41.49 -11.26
C HIS A 192 18.60 -42.03 -10.51
N THR A 193 18.95 -41.46 -9.37
CA THR A 193 20.09 -41.91 -8.57
C THR A 193 19.86 -43.29 -7.96
N ARG A 194 18.63 -43.70 -7.67
CA ARG A 194 18.31 -45.05 -7.18
C ARG A 194 18.37 -46.13 -8.26
N LYS A 195 18.17 -45.78 -9.54
CA LYS A 195 18.26 -46.73 -10.63
C LYS A 195 19.71 -47.05 -11.04
N GLU A 196 20.63 -46.14 -10.87
CA GLU A 196 22.05 -46.37 -11.18
C GLU A 196 22.79 -47.21 -10.13
N VAL A 197 22.33 -47.24 -8.88
CA VAL A 197 22.95 -48.01 -7.78
C VAL A 197 22.44 -49.47 -7.77
N ALA A 198 21.37 -49.81 -8.51
CA ALA A 198 20.82 -51.17 -8.55
C ALA A 198 21.38 -52.05 -9.69
N HIS A 199 22.32 -51.52 -10.48
CA HIS A 199 22.96 -52.23 -11.60
C HIS A 199 24.50 -52.19 -11.55
N ALA A 200 25.10 -51.97 -10.38
CA ALA A 200 26.53 -52.08 -10.16
C ALA A 200 26.87 -53.30 -9.29
#